data_0bfe58bbb124157eb79ab811be044553
#
_entry.id   0bfe58bbb124157eb79ab811be044553
#
_cell.length_a   1.000
_cell.length_b   1.000
_cell.length_c   1.000
_cell.angle_alpha   90.00
_cell.angle_beta   90.00
_cell.angle_gamma   90.00
#
_symmetry.space_group_name_H-M   'P 1'
#
loop_
_entity.id
_entity.type
_entity.pdbx_description
1 polymer ?
#
loop_
_entity_poly.entity_id
_entity_poly.type
_entity_poly.pdbx_seq_one_letter_code
_entity_poly.pdbx_strand_id
1 'polypeptide(L)'
;MELSELTLKVRELAVATGAFIREERKKFSRERIEKKHAHDYVSYVDKESERRIVACLRELLPEAGFIAEEGSGTHTDEEYCWLVDPLDGTTNFIHNHAPYCVSIALRNREEILLGVVYEVCRDECFWTYKGAPAYCNDRQIRVSQVAVPDEAFMAFGLPYETEAYKPVFNRLIEGCYGHVAGIRVVGAAAARCVTWPTGVLKRVPKPLLVRGMWRQVSCWYRMPEDG
;
A
#
# COMPACT_ATOMS: atom_id res chain seq x y z
N MET A 1 23.87 4.78 6.67
CA MET A 1 22.95 5.89 6.28
C MET A 1 21.87 5.98 7.34
N GLU A 2 21.52 7.19 7.77
CA GLU A 2 20.45 7.43 8.73
C GLU A 2 19.07 7.07 8.13
N LEU A 3 18.14 6.55 8.93
CA LEU A 3 16.80 6.17 8.46
C LEU A 3 16.03 7.33 7.83
N SER A 4 16.19 8.53 8.37
CA SER A 4 15.60 9.75 7.82
C SER A 4 16.07 10.03 6.40
N GLU A 5 17.38 9.98 6.17
CA GLU A 5 17.98 10.20 4.85
C GLU A 5 17.57 9.11 3.87
N LEU A 6 17.60 7.83 4.30
CA LEU A 6 17.16 6.70 3.48
C LEU A 6 15.70 6.85 3.06
N THR A 7 14.83 7.26 4.01
CA THR A 7 13.40 7.44 3.75
C THR A 7 13.14 8.53 2.71
N LEU A 8 13.88 9.64 2.76
CA LEU A 8 13.75 10.69 1.76
C LEU A 8 14.16 10.22 0.36
N LYS A 9 15.23 9.43 0.24
CA LYS A 9 15.62 8.83 -1.05
C LYS A 9 14.56 7.84 -1.58
N VAL A 10 13.96 7.04 -0.70
CA VAL A 10 12.86 6.13 -1.07
C VAL A 10 11.61 6.91 -1.48
N ARG A 11 11.33 8.05 -0.82
CA ARG A 11 10.25 8.97 -1.21
C ARG A 11 10.46 9.50 -2.63
N GLU A 12 11.65 9.98 -2.94
CA GLU A 12 12.01 10.46 -4.28
C GLU A 12 11.86 9.36 -5.34
N LEU A 13 12.31 8.15 -5.02
CA LEU A 13 12.15 6.97 -5.88
C LEU A 13 10.68 6.65 -6.15
N ALA A 14 9.83 6.65 -5.10
CA ALA A 14 8.40 6.37 -5.23
C ALA A 14 7.70 7.44 -6.11
N VAL A 15 8.04 8.71 -5.93
CA VAL A 15 7.51 9.82 -6.75
C VAL A 15 7.97 9.68 -8.21
N ALA A 16 9.25 9.38 -8.46
CA ALA A 16 9.78 9.17 -9.80
C ALA A 16 9.12 7.97 -10.51
N THR A 17 8.90 6.87 -9.76
CA THR A 17 8.18 5.70 -10.29
C THR A 17 6.72 6.05 -10.62
N GLY A 18 6.05 6.78 -9.75
CA GLY A 18 4.68 7.22 -10.02
C GLY A 18 4.56 8.18 -11.20
N ALA A 19 5.57 9.03 -11.42
CA ALA A 19 5.64 9.86 -12.63
C ALA A 19 5.72 8.98 -13.91
N PHE A 20 6.54 7.91 -13.87
CA PHE A 20 6.59 6.92 -14.95
C PHE A 20 5.23 6.26 -15.14
N ILE A 21 4.57 5.79 -14.08
CA ILE A 21 3.25 5.16 -14.16
C ILE A 21 2.22 6.10 -14.79
N ARG A 22 2.20 7.40 -14.43
CA ARG A 22 1.32 8.41 -15.03
C ARG A 22 1.56 8.57 -16.54
N GLU A 23 2.81 8.61 -16.98
CA GLU A 23 3.12 8.72 -18.40
C GLU A 23 2.72 7.46 -19.17
N GLU A 24 2.97 6.29 -18.61
CA GLU A 24 2.56 5.03 -19.24
C GLU A 24 1.03 4.89 -19.28
N ARG A 25 0.30 5.41 -18.29
CA ARG A 25 -1.16 5.42 -18.29
C ARG A 25 -1.74 6.15 -19.53
N LYS A 26 -1.12 7.22 -19.98
CA LYS A 26 -1.54 7.98 -21.15
C LYS A 26 -1.44 7.18 -22.46
N LYS A 27 -0.52 6.24 -22.52
CA LYS A 27 -0.19 5.40 -23.70
C LYS A 27 -0.69 3.96 -23.56
N PHE A 28 -1.34 3.64 -22.43
CA PHE A 28 -1.68 2.28 -22.07
C PHE A 28 -2.66 1.65 -23.04
N SER A 29 -2.32 0.46 -23.58
CA SER A 29 -3.19 -0.41 -24.36
C SER A 29 -3.52 -1.67 -23.59
N ARG A 30 -4.80 -2.08 -23.62
CA ARG A 30 -5.26 -3.31 -22.97
C ARG A 30 -4.67 -4.60 -23.58
N GLU A 31 -4.12 -4.54 -24.75
CA GLU A 31 -3.45 -5.68 -25.44
C GLU A 31 -2.18 -6.16 -24.69
N ARG A 32 -1.65 -5.35 -23.76
CA ARG A 32 -0.45 -5.63 -22.98
C ARG A 32 -0.75 -6.06 -21.55
N ILE A 33 -1.96 -6.56 -21.30
CA ILE A 33 -2.37 -7.07 -19.99
C ILE A 33 -2.11 -8.56 -19.94
N GLU A 34 -1.43 -9.01 -18.89
CA GLU A 34 -1.30 -10.42 -18.55
C GLU A 34 -2.21 -10.75 -17.35
N LYS A 35 -2.79 -11.93 -17.36
CA LYS A 35 -3.65 -12.42 -16.27
C LYS A 35 -2.86 -13.41 -15.43
N LYS A 36 -2.59 -13.07 -14.16
CA LYS A 36 -1.93 -13.98 -13.20
C LYS A 36 -2.90 -15.07 -12.73
N HIS A 37 -4.08 -14.65 -12.25
CA HIS A 37 -5.16 -15.51 -11.75
C HIS A 37 -6.52 -14.91 -12.10
N ALA A 38 -7.63 -15.57 -11.67
CA ALA A 38 -8.98 -15.00 -11.84
C ALA A 38 -9.07 -13.65 -11.11
N HIS A 39 -9.35 -12.57 -11.87
CA HIS A 39 -9.42 -11.19 -11.38
C HIS A 39 -8.10 -10.58 -10.88
N ASP A 40 -6.97 -11.25 -11.12
CA ASP A 40 -5.64 -10.77 -10.78
C ASP A 40 -4.87 -10.50 -12.09
N TYR A 41 -4.45 -9.25 -12.28
CA TYR A 41 -3.86 -8.77 -13.51
C TYR A 41 -2.49 -8.17 -13.24
N VAL A 42 -1.61 -8.29 -14.22
CA VAL A 42 -0.33 -7.61 -14.26
C VAL A 42 -0.15 -6.96 -15.62
N SER A 43 0.50 -5.84 -15.65
CA SER A 43 0.89 -5.18 -16.88
C SER A 43 2.41 -5.05 -16.99
N TYR A 44 2.89 -4.69 -18.15
CA TYR A 44 4.30 -4.36 -18.32
C TYR A 44 4.73 -3.17 -17.42
N VAL A 45 3.77 -2.33 -17.02
CA VAL A 45 4.03 -1.17 -16.16
C VAL A 45 4.40 -1.63 -14.75
N ASP A 46 3.72 -2.65 -14.21
CA ASP A 46 4.05 -3.26 -12.91
C ASP A 46 5.49 -3.80 -12.94
N LYS A 47 5.80 -4.64 -13.93
CA LYS A 47 7.12 -5.28 -14.07
C LYS A 47 8.26 -4.26 -14.26
N GLU A 48 8.05 -3.24 -15.08
CA GLU A 48 9.07 -2.21 -15.33
C GLU A 48 9.23 -1.29 -14.11
N SER A 49 8.14 -0.96 -13.41
CA SER A 49 8.18 -0.22 -12.15
C SER A 49 8.98 -0.97 -11.08
N GLU A 50 8.69 -2.29 -10.91
CA GLU A 50 9.45 -3.13 -9.98
C GLU A 50 10.93 -3.17 -10.32
N ARG A 51 11.28 -3.39 -11.58
CA ARG A 51 12.68 -3.41 -12.05
C ARG A 51 13.43 -2.12 -11.67
N ARG A 52 12.81 -0.96 -11.86
CA ARG A 52 13.38 0.36 -11.52
C ARG A 52 13.54 0.53 -10.01
N ILE A 53 12.51 0.20 -9.26
CA ILE A 53 12.54 0.29 -7.78
C ILE A 53 13.65 -0.61 -7.24
N VAL A 54 13.67 -1.88 -7.61
CA VAL A 54 14.64 -2.86 -7.10
C VAL A 54 16.07 -2.46 -7.46
N ALA A 55 16.31 -1.97 -8.69
CA ALA A 55 17.64 -1.51 -9.09
C ALA A 55 18.14 -0.37 -8.18
N CYS A 56 17.33 0.65 -7.93
CA CYS A 56 17.69 1.78 -7.08
C CYS A 56 17.86 1.36 -5.61
N LEU A 57 16.96 0.53 -5.07
CA LEU A 57 17.04 0.08 -3.68
C LEU A 57 18.28 -0.79 -3.40
N ARG A 58 18.75 -1.57 -4.38
CA ARG A 58 20.02 -2.32 -4.29
C ARG A 58 21.24 -1.41 -4.17
N GLU A 59 21.21 -0.24 -4.81
CA GLU A 59 22.28 0.74 -4.67
C GLU A 59 22.23 1.45 -3.31
N LEU A 60 21.02 1.67 -2.76
CA LEU A 60 20.83 2.35 -1.48
C LEU A 60 21.20 1.46 -0.28
N LEU A 61 20.89 0.17 -0.33
CA LEU A 61 21.14 -0.80 0.75
C LEU A 61 21.47 -2.18 0.14
N PRO A 62 22.71 -2.40 -0.30
CA PRO A 62 23.11 -3.61 -1.03
C PRO A 62 22.93 -4.92 -0.26
N GLU A 63 23.00 -4.87 1.09
CA GLU A 63 22.86 -6.01 1.99
C GLU A 63 21.41 -6.43 2.22
N ALA A 64 20.41 -5.66 1.75
CA ALA A 64 19.01 -5.98 1.97
C ALA A 64 18.48 -6.98 0.93
N GLY A 65 17.68 -7.94 1.40
CA GLY A 65 16.85 -8.80 0.57
C GLY A 65 15.61 -8.09 0.04
N PHE A 66 14.83 -8.81 -0.77
CA PHE A 66 13.62 -8.29 -1.40
C PHE A 66 12.45 -9.27 -1.31
N ILE A 67 11.27 -8.74 -1.04
CA ILE A 67 9.98 -9.37 -1.29
C ILE A 67 9.24 -8.41 -2.20
N ALA A 68 9.16 -8.74 -3.48
CA ALA A 68 8.55 -7.93 -4.51
C ALA A 68 7.42 -8.71 -5.18
N GLU A 69 6.35 -8.02 -5.55
CA GLU A 69 5.11 -8.65 -6.02
C GLU A 69 5.28 -9.35 -7.37
N GLU A 70 6.08 -8.77 -8.26
CA GLU A 70 6.32 -9.28 -9.62
C GLU A 70 7.47 -10.27 -9.69
N GLY A 71 8.09 -10.61 -8.56
CA GLY A 71 9.03 -11.72 -8.42
C GLY A 71 10.50 -11.36 -8.62
N SER A 72 10.86 -10.08 -8.65
CA SER A 72 12.28 -9.65 -8.77
C SER A 72 13.14 -9.96 -7.53
N GLY A 73 12.55 -10.53 -6.48
CA GLY A 73 13.27 -10.91 -5.27
C GLY A 73 12.45 -11.84 -4.38
N THR A 74 13.11 -12.90 -3.90
CA THR A 74 12.51 -13.91 -3.02
C THR A 74 13.34 -14.16 -1.76
N HIS A 75 14.38 -13.35 -1.51
CA HIS A 75 15.24 -13.53 -0.34
C HIS A 75 14.62 -12.89 0.89
N THR A 76 14.51 -13.67 1.97
CA THR A 76 13.83 -13.28 3.20
C THR A 76 14.67 -13.49 4.47
N ASP A 77 15.87 -14.08 4.35
CA ASP A 77 16.71 -14.45 5.47
C ASP A 77 17.73 -13.37 5.87
N GLU A 78 17.84 -12.32 5.06
CA GLU A 78 18.67 -11.17 5.36
C GLU A 78 18.16 -10.40 6.58
N GLU A 79 19.06 -9.69 7.25
CA GLU A 79 18.72 -8.84 8.40
C GLU A 79 17.72 -7.75 8.00
N TYR A 80 17.93 -7.16 6.82
CA TYR A 80 17.04 -6.14 6.22
C TYR A 80 16.36 -6.71 4.99
N CYS A 81 15.09 -6.35 4.79
CA CYS A 81 14.33 -6.80 3.63
C CYS A 81 13.38 -5.70 3.14
N TRP A 82 13.51 -5.35 1.87
CA TRP A 82 12.57 -4.47 1.18
C TRP A 82 11.28 -5.21 0.83
N LEU A 83 10.16 -4.54 1.05
CA LEU A 83 8.82 -4.97 0.66
C LEU A 83 8.36 -4.00 -0.43
N VAL A 84 8.13 -4.50 -1.64
CA VAL A 84 7.81 -3.68 -2.81
C VAL A 84 6.53 -4.16 -3.46
N ASP A 85 5.59 -3.24 -3.61
CA ASP A 85 4.44 -3.36 -4.51
C ASP A 85 4.55 -2.18 -5.48
N PRO A 86 4.94 -2.46 -6.74
CA PRO A 86 5.25 -1.41 -7.71
C PRO A 86 4.02 -0.66 -8.21
N LEU A 87 2.84 -1.30 -8.17
CA LEU A 87 1.57 -0.72 -8.63
C LEU A 87 0.38 -1.37 -7.90
N ASP A 88 0.19 -1.05 -6.61
CA ASP A 88 -1.02 -1.43 -5.88
C ASP A 88 -2.27 -0.81 -6.52
N GLY A 89 -3.21 -1.66 -6.87
CA GLY A 89 -4.40 -1.25 -7.60
C GLY A 89 -4.25 -1.38 -9.13
N THR A 90 -3.56 -2.40 -9.62
CA THR A 90 -3.38 -2.68 -11.06
C THR A 90 -4.71 -2.71 -11.82
N THR A 91 -5.77 -3.29 -11.24
CA THR A 91 -7.12 -3.27 -11.84
C THR A 91 -7.63 -1.84 -12.01
N ASN A 92 -7.47 -0.98 -11.00
CA ASN A 92 -7.84 0.43 -11.09
C ASN A 92 -7.03 1.14 -12.19
N PHE A 93 -5.73 0.91 -12.24
CA PHE A 93 -4.86 1.45 -13.29
C PHE A 93 -5.34 1.02 -14.69
N ILE A 94 -5.60 -0.26 -14.92
CA ILE A 94 -6.09 -0.80 -16.19
C ILE A 94 -7.39 -0.12 -16.63
N HIS A 95 -8.30 0.12 -15.67
CA HIS A 95 -9.59 0.75 -15.92
C HIS A 95 -9.57 2.28 -15.87
N ASN A 96 -8.40 2.92 -15.74
CA ASN A 96 -8.25 4.35 -15.58
C ASN A 96 -9.08 4.93 -14.42
N HIS A 97 -9.08 4.22 -13.31
CA HIS A 97 -9.83 4.59 -12.11
C HIS A 97 -8.87 4.80 -10.93
N ALA A 98 -9.08 5.86 -10.16
CA ALA A 98 -8.30 6.12 -8.94
C ALA A 98 -8.86 5.31 -7.76
N PRO A 99 -8.05 5.02 -6.73
CA PRO A 99 -6.61 5.25 -6.63
C PRO A 99 -5.79 4.07 -7.14
N TYR A 100 -4.52 4.33 -7.44
CA TYR A 100 -3.45 3.34 -7.52
C TYR A 100 -2.15 3.97 -7.02
N CYS A 101 -1.25 3.17 -6.45
CA CYS A 101 -0.08 3.70 -5.76
C CYS A 101 1.16 2.81 -5.87
N VAL A 102 2.32 3.41 -5.60
CA VAL A 102 3.58 2.71 -5.36
C VAL A 102 3.72 2.52 -3.86
N SER A 103 4.06 1.32 -3.40
CA SER A 103 4.26 1.01 -1.99
C SER A 103 5.64 0.38 -1.76
N ILE A 104 6.45 1.01 -0.90
CA ILE A 104 7.81 0.56 -0.57
C ILE A 104 7.97 0.61 0.95
N ALA A 105 8.44 -0.49 1.54
CA ALA A 105 8.78 -0.53 2.95
C ALA A 105 10.10 -1.26 3.17
N LEU A 106 10.83 -0.89 4.22
CA LEU A 106 11.99 -1.61 4.73
C LEU A 106 11.66 -2.19 6.08
N ARG A 107 11.97 -3.46 6.29
CA ARG A 107 11.90 -4.11 7.59
C ARG A 107 13.25 -4.70 7.98
N ASN A 108 13.47 -4.87 9.27
CA ASN A 108 14.40 -5.86 9.81
C ASN A 108 13.63 -7.13 10.21
N ARG A 109 14.26 -8.04 10.95
CA ARG A 109 13.61 -9.28 11.42
C ARG A 109 12.46 -9.04 12.40
N GLU A 110 12.47 -7.93 13.12
CA GLU A 110 11.54 -7.65 14.23
C GLU A 110 10.42 -6.70 13.84
N GLU A 111 10.73 -5.67 13.05
CA GLU A 111 9.80 -4.56 12.80
C GLU A 111 10.01 -3.88 11.44
N ILE A 112 9.05 -3.03 11.07
CA ILE A 112 9.15 -2.15 9.92
C ILE A 112 9.94 -0.90 10.33
N LEU A 113 10.95 -0.56 9.54
CA LEU A 113 11.85 0.57 9.81
C LEU A 113 11.41 1.85 9.09
N LEU A 114 10.91 1.74 7.86
CA LEU A 114 10.33 2.84 7.10
C LEU A 114 9.23 2.33 6.16
N GLY A 115 8.37 3.24 5.75
CA GLY A 115 7.35 2.99 4.76
C GLY A 115 7.02 4.23 3.96
N VAL A 116 6.83 4.04 2.66
CA VAL A 116 6.45 5.07 1.70
C VAL A 116 5.34 4.52 0.82
N VAL A 117 4.24 5.26 0.72
CA VAL A 117 3.14 5.00 -0.22
C VAL A 117 2.89 6.25 -1.03
N TYR A 118 3.07 6.16 -2.34
CA TYR A 118 2.81 7.28 -3.24
C TYR A 118 1.54 7.04 -4.06
N GLU A 119 0.48 7.79 -3.76
CA GLU A 119 -0.76 7.79 -4.51
C GLU A 119 -0.58 8.61 -5.78
N VAL A 120 -0.62 7.90 -6.92
CA VAL A 120 -0.21 8.44 -8.21
C VAL A 120 -1.20 9.47 -8.78
N CYS A 121 -2.51 9.28 -8.53
CA CYS A 121 -3.56 10.12 -9.13
C CYS A 121 -3.69 11.48 -8.48
N ARG A 122 -3.40 11.58 -7.15
CA ARG A 122 -3.52 12.82 -6.37
C ARG A 122 -2.19 13.52 -6.13
N ASP A 123 -1.08 12.87 -6.50
CA ASP A 123 0.26 13.36 -6.21
C ASP A 123 0.52 13.51 -4.70
N GLU A 124 0.08 12.49 -3.93
CA GLU A 124 0.20 12.45 -2.48
C GLU A 124 1.20 11.37 -2.06
N CYS A 125 2.28 11.76 -1.40
CA CYS A 125 3.28 10.86 -0.85
C CYS A 125 3.12 10.73 0.66
N PHE A 126 2.69 9.56 1.12
CA PHE A 126 2.60 9.22 2.54
C PHE A 126 3.86 8.50 2.97
N TRP A 127 4.49 8.94 4.06
CA TRP A 127 5.74 8.35 4.50
C TRP A 127 5.98 8.52 5.99
N THR A 128 6.73 7.58 6.54
CA THR A 128 7.23 7.61 7.92
C THR A 128 8.42 6.68 8.05
N TYR A 129 9.13 6.81 9.16
CA TYR A 129 10.17 5.87 9.60
C TYR A 129 10.10 5.68 11.12
N LYS A 130 10.76 4.67 11.64
CA LYS A 130 10.78 4.34 13.07
C LYS A 130 11.20 5.55 13.92
N GLY A 131 10.33 5.94 14.84
CA GLY A 131 10.54 7.10 15.72
C GLY A 131 10.10 8.44 15.14
N ALA A 132 9.60 8.48 13.90
CA ALA A 132 9.09 9.70 13.28
C ALA A 132 7.55 9.74 13.25
N PRO A 133 6.94 10.93 13.22
CA PRO A 133 5.54 11.08 12.85
C PRO A 133 5.27 10.63 11.42
N ALA A 134 4.00 10.44 11.07
CA ALA A 134 3.59 10.23 9.69
C ALA A 134 3.40 11.55 8.95
N TYR A 135 3.72 11.53 7.66
CA TYR A 135 3.61 12.68 6.77
C TYR A 135 2.81 12.33 5.50
N CYS A 136 2.09 13.32 4.99
CA CYS A 136 1.58 13.36 3.62
C CYS A 136 2.25 14.54 2.92
N ASN A 137 3.08 14.26 1.94
CA ASN A 137 4.02 15.23 1.36
C ASN A 137 4.91 15.83 2.48
N ASP A 138 4.81 17.11 2.73
CA ASP A 138 5.60 17.81 3.76
C ASP A 138 4.77 18.15 5.01
N ARG A 139 3.50 17.69 5.06
CA ARG A 139 2.60 17.95 6.18
C ARG A 139 2.51 16.74 7.09
N GLN A 140 2.75 16.93 8.37
CA GLN A 140 2.48 15.89 9.37
C GLN A 140 0.98 15.54 9.40
N ILE A 141 0.67 14.27 9.45
CA ILE A 141 -0.70 13.75 9.52
C ILE A 141 -0.90 12.94 10.81
N ARG A 142 -2.17 12.81 11.22
CA ARG A 142 -2.58 11.99 12.36
C ARG A 142 -3.83 11.19 11.99
N VAL A 143 -4.07 10.10 12.70
CA VAL A 143 -5.30 9.32 12.56
C VAL A 143 -6.52 10.12 12.96
N SER A 144 -7.67 9.81 12.35
CA SER A 144 -8.94 10.43 12.69
C SER A 144 -9.32 10.15 14.15
N GLN A 145 -9.89 11.14 14.82
CA GLN A 145 -10.41 11.03 16.18
C GLN A 145 -11.90 10.63 16.21
N VAL A 146 -12.51 10.35 15.08
CA VAL A 146 -13.92 9.89 14.99
C VAL A 146 -14.08 8.60 15.79
N ALA A 147 -14.93 8.66 16.83
CA ALA A 147 -15.14 7.58 17.78
C ALA A 147 -16.56 6.95 17.67
N VAL A 148 -17.48 7.62 16.98
CA VAL A 148 -18.87 7.16 16.84
C VAL A 148 -19.15 6.61 15.45
N PRO A 149 -19.90 5.50 15.32
CA PRO A 149 -20.16 4.87 14.03
C PRO A 149 -20.84 5.80 13.02
N ASP A 150 -21.81 6.59 13.42
CA ASP A 150 -22.60 7.47 12.55
C ASP A 150 -21.76 8.49 11.79
N GLU A 151 -20.61 8.89 12.35
CA GLU A 151 -19.66 9.80 11.73
C GLU A 151 -18.54 9.06 10.96
N ALA A 152 -18.47 7.74 11.09
CA ALA A 152 -17.40 6.95 10.52
C ALA A 152 -17.53 6.82 9.00
N PHE A 153 -16.50 7.25 8.27
CA PHE A 153 -16.37 7.03 6.85
C PHE A 153 -15.43 5.84 6.60
N MET A 154 -16.01 4.70 6.19
CA MET A 154 -15.31 3.42 6.15
C MET A 154 -14.87 3.03 4.76
N ALA A 155 -13.70 2.40 4.66
CA ALA A 155 -13.19 1.81 3.41
C ALA A 155 -12.89 0.33 3.59
N PHE A 156 -13.38 -0.50 2.66
CA PHE A 156 -13.14 -1.94 2.62
C PHE A 156 -12.31 -2.34 1.40
N GLY A 157 -11.58 -3.46 1.52
CA GLY A 157 -11.02 -4.18 0.39
C GLY A 157 -11.76 -5.49 0.19
N LEU A 158 -11.86 -5.94 -1.05
CA LEU A 158 -12.43 -7.23 -1.40
C LEU A 158 -11.27 -8.23 -1.58
N PRO A 159 -11.19 -9.28 -0.75
CA PRO A 159 -10.22 -10.35 -0.95
C PRO A 159 -10.51 -11.13 -2.23
N TYR A 160 -9.45 -11.64 -2.88
CA TYR A 160 -9.60 -12.51 -4.06
C TYR A 160 -10.22 -13.88 -3.74
N GLU A 161 -10.03 -14.40 -2.53
CA GLU A 161 -10.61 -15.67 -2.04
C GLU A 161 -12.10 -15.51 -1.69
N THR A 162 -12.92 -15.38 -2.71
CA THR A 162 -14.33 -14.98 -2.60
C THR A 162 -15.13 -15.89 -1.67
N GLU A 163 -15.00 -17.22 -1.79
CA GLU A 163 -15.81 -18.17 -1.02
C GLU A 163 -15.51 -18.10 0.49
N ALA A 164 -14.25 -17.91 0.86
CA ALA A 164 -13.85 -17.83 2.24
C ALA A 164 -14.33 -16.52 2.92
N TYR A 165 -14.32 -15.40 2.18
CA TYR A 165 -14.56 -14.08 2.76
C TYR A 165 -15.96 -13.51 2.51
N LYS A 166 -16.72 -14.01 1.54
CA LYS A 166 -18.07 -13.56 1.22
C LYS A 166 -19.04 -13.53 2.43
N PRO A 167 -19.10 -14.57 3.30
CA PRO A 167 -19.99 -14.53 4.46
C PRO A 167 -19.60 -13.44 5.48
N VAL A 168 -18.30 -13.20 5.64
CA VAL A 168 -17.77 -12.17 6.55
C VAL A 168 -18.06 -10.79 5.98
N PHE A 169 -17.83 -10.60 4.68
CA PHE A 169 -18.09 -9.34 4.00
C PHE A 169 -19.56 -8.96 4.02
N ASN A 170 -20.48 -9.92 3.78
CA ASN A 170 -21.90 -9.69 3.85
C ASN A 170 -22.32 -9.19 5.24
N ARG A 171 -21.88 -9.85 6.31
CA ARG A 171 -22.15 -9.40 7.69
C ARG A 171 -21.58 -8.03 8.00
N LEU A 172 -20.41 -7.70 7.44
CA LEU A 172 -19.78 -6.38 7.58
C LEU A 172 -20.65 -5.30 6.92
N ILE A 173 -21.13 -5.55 5.71
CA ILE A 173 -22.01 -4.62 5.00
C ILE A 173 -23.35 -4.48 5.74
N GLU A 174 -23.98 -5.56 6.15
CA GLU A 174 -25.22 -5.53 6.93
C GLU A 174 -25.06 -4.72 8.23
N GLY A 175 -23.96 -4.88 8.94
CA GLY A 175 -23.71 -4.15 10.18
C GLY A 175 -23.33 -2.68 10.00
N CYS A 176 -22.87 -2.29 8.83
CA CYS A 176 -22.42 -0.91 8.57
C CYS A 176 -23.41 -0.09 7.75
N TYR A 177 -24.16 -0.71 6.84
CA TYR A 177 -25.09 0.00 5.97
C TYR A 177 -26.24 0.60 6.79
N GLY A 178 -26.41 1.93 6.70
CA GLY A 178 -27.36 2.70 7.50
C GLY A 178 -26.87 3.08 8.90
N HIS A 179 -25.65 2.67 9.31
CA HIS A 179 -25.08 2.93 10.63
C HIS A 179 -23.74 3.68 10.60
N VAL A 180 -23.28 4.06 9.42
CA VAL A 180 -22.03 4.82 9.23
C VAL A 180 -22.25 5.95 8.22
N ALA A 181 -21.41 6.98 8.26
CA ALA A 181 -21.50 8.12 7.34
C ALA A 181 -21.29 7.73 5.86
N GLY A 182 -20.60 6.63 5.61
CA GLY A 182 -20.44 6.10 4.25
C GLY A 182 -19.47 4.94 4.16
N ILE A 183 -19.61 4.16 3.08
CA ILE A 183 -18.79 3.00 2.78
C ILE A 183 -18.15 3.16 1.40
N ARG A 184 -16.88 2.78 1.26
CA ARG A 184 -16.16 2.73 0.00
C ARG A 184 -15.43 1.40 -0.17
N VAL A 185 -15.41 0.90 -1.40
CA VAL A 185 -14.52 -0.18 -1.85
C VAL A 185 -13.49 0.47 -2.78
N VAL A 186 -12.22 0.50 -2.37
CA VAL A 186 -11.22 1.38 -2.96
C VAL A 186 -10.41 0.68 -4.06
N GLY A 187 -10.19 -0.63 -3.94
CA GLY A 187 -9.47 -1.43 -4.95
C GLY A 187 -7.94 -1.28 -4.96
N ALA A 188 -7.38 -0.52 -4.03
CA ALA A 188 -5.94 -0.40 -3.81
C ALA A 188 -5.69 -0.44 -2.29
N ALA A 189 -4.95 -1.45 -1.84
CA ALA A 189 -4.86 -1.77 -0.42
C ALA A 189 -4.01 -0.77 0.36
N ALA A 190 -2.84 -0.42 -0.17
CA ALA A 190 -1.93 0.54 0.46
C ALA A 190 -2.52 1.96 0.42
N ALA A 191 -3.09 2.38 -0.73
CA ALA A 191 -3.77 3.67 -0.84
C ALA A 191 -4.91 3.80 0.19
N ARG A 192 -5.72 2.74 0.37
CA ARG A 192 -6.78 2.72 1.38
C ARG A 192 -6.23 2.94 2.79
N CYS A 193 -5.13 2.30 3.14
CA CYS A 193 -4.56 2.38 4.48
C CYS A 193 -4.01 3.78 4.82
N VAL A 194 -3.49 4.49 3.85
CA VAL A 194 -2.90 5.82 4.08
C VAL A 194 -3.88 6.98 3.90
N THR A 195 -4.89 6.83 3.03
CA THR A 195 -5.89 7.88 2.77
C THR A 195 -7.09 7.82 3.70
N TRP A 196 -7.35 6.66 4.34
CA TRP A 196 -8.42 6.46 5.31
C TRP A 196 -7.88 6.08 6.70
N PRO A 197 -7.17 6.95 7.39
CA PRO A 197 -6.70 6.69 8.75
C PRO A 197 -7.85 6.79 9.74
N THR A 198 -8.85 5.91 9.64
CA THR A 198 -9.99 5.90 10.56
C THR A 198 -9.67 4.96 11.73
N GLY A 199 -9.78 5.46 12.96
CA GLY A 199 -9.58 4.67 14.18
C GLY A 199 -10.49 3.45 14.33
N VAL A 200 -11.50 3.28 13.46
CA VAL A 200 -12.44 2.15 13.45
C VAL A 200 -11.78 0.86 12.98
N LEU A 201 -10.72 0.91 12.14
CA LEU A 201 -9.97 -0.28 11.71
C LEU A 201 -9.14 -0.94 12.83
N LYS A 202 -8.99 -0.33 14.01
CA LYS A 202 -8.33 -0.93 15.18
C LYS A 202 -8.99 -2.23 15.67
N ARG A 203 -10.22 -2.55 15.24
CA ARG A 203 -10.97 -3.74 15.68
C ARG A 203 -11.29 -4.78 14.61
N VAL A 204 -10.76 -4.66 13.41
CA VAL A 204 -10.90 -5.76 12.44
C VAL A 204 -9.99 -6.92 12.88
N PRO A 205 -10.56 -8.11 13.15
CA PRO A 205 -9.75 -9.26 13.57
C PRO A 205 -8.65 -9.56 12.57
N LYS A 206 -7.45 -9.87 13.06
CA LYS A 206 -6.26 -10.21 12.26
C LYS A 206 -6.47 -11.17 11.06
N PRO A 207 -7.45 -12.08 11.03
CA PRO A 207 -7.68 -12.97 9.88
C PRO A 207 -8.24 -12.30 8.63
N LEU A 208 -8.77 -11.09 8.72
CA LEU A 208 -9.40 -10.40 7.57
C LEU A 208 -8.42 -9.64 6.64
N LEU A 209 -7.16 -9.56 7.03
CA LEU A 209 -6.09 -9.03 6.19
C LEU A 209 -5.35 -10.22 5.57
N VAL A 210 -5.51 -10.43 4.28
CA VAL A 210 -4.83 -11.49 3.52
C VAL A 210 -3.32 -11.40 3.72
N ARG A 211 -2.63 -12.54 3.86
CA ARG A 211 -1.20 -12.64 4.19
C ARG A 211 -0.26 -11.71 3.40
N GLY A 212 -0.58 -11.41 2.14
CA GLY A 212 0.18 -10.47 1.30
C GLY A 212 0.04 -9.00 1.72
N MET A 213 -1.17 -8.54 2.06
CA MET A 213 -1.46 -7.18 2.52
C MET A 213 -0.82 -6.83 3.86
N TRP A 214 -0.63 -7.80 4.76
CA TRP A 214 0.00 -7.58 6.07
C TRP A 214 1.43 -7.07 5.97
N ARG A 215 2.15 -7.47 4.95
CA ARG A 215 3.56 -7.12 4.82
C ARG A 215 3.78 -5.66 4.48
N GLN A 216 2.86 -5.03 3.73
CA GLN A 216 2.99 -3.64 3.29
C GLN A 216 2.33 -2.67 4.27
N VAL A 217 1.24 -3.08 4.91
CA VAL A 217 0.40 -2.23 5.77
C VAL A 217 0.90 -2.18 7.22
N SER A 218 1.71 -3.15 7.66
CA SER A 218 2.21 -3.22 9.04
C SER A 218 3.04 -2.01 9.46
N CYS A 219 3.65 -1.29 8.52
CA CYS A 219 4.36 -0.03 8.77
C CYS A 219 3.46 1.07 9.34
N TRP A 220 2.20 1.13 8.92
CA TRP A 220 1.23 2.14 9.33
C TRP A 220 0.41 1.74 10.56
N TYR A 221 0.38 0.44 10.88
CA TYR A 221 -0.40 -0.11 12.00
C TYR A 221 0.29 0.00 13.37
N ARG A 222 1.61 0.24 13.38
CA ARG A 222 2.41 0.45 14.60
C ARG A 222 2.82 1.91 14.78
N MET A 223 1.93 2.86 14.48
CA MET A 223 2.14 4.20 14.97
C MET A 223 2.05 4.20 16.50
N PRO A 224 2.94 4.90 17.19
CA PRO A 224 2.94 4.94 18.65
C PRO A 224 1.57 5.44 19.14
N GLU A 225 1.05 4.76 20.17
CA GLU A 225 -0.18 5.14 20.87
C GLU A 225 0.02 6.38 21.75
N ASP A 226 1.15 7.07 21.64
CA ASP A 226 1.54 8.13 22.54
C ASP A 226 1.45 9.51 21.87
N GLY A 227 0.52 10.30 22.46
CA GLY A 227 0.41 11.74 22.29
C GLY A 227 -0.94 12.26 22.65
#